data_421fa0bec855c7cbfa4efa3c79cf1eda
#
_entry.id   421fa0bec855c7cbfa4efa3c79cf1eda
#
_cell.length_a   1.000
_cell.length_b   1.000
_cell.length_c   1.000
_cell.angle_alpha   90.00
_cell.angle_beta   90.00
_cell.angle_gamma   90.00
#
_symmetry.space_group_name_H-M   'P 1'
#
loop_
_entity.id
_entity.type
_entity.pdbx_description
1 polymer ?
#
loop_
_entity_poly.entity_id
_entity_poly.type
_entity_poly.pdbx_seq_one_letter_code
_entity_poly.pdbx_strand_id
1 'polypeptide(L)'
;MANMTNKITRRSFGALALGSFSALALAACGSSNTSGSSSSASASATGKKVAPSALPSGMGTTTVDGEFPRTVKHFRGETTIKSAPSKVVILSTGQLDGVLSLGVVPVGAATAGDADLVPTYLKTKFSDKSAELDKIAKVGKRTDPDVEAIANLKPDLILINNTNKKDELYESLAKIAPTVVTEGTGINWKQDFLLIAAALGTTEKAEKLMEEYNTKAKSVGQKAGSEKTFSFLYASADRTRIFAKSSFVGSICADASLARPAAAQVEKTSIDLSSEQLDQADGDYLFYGVQGGDESKLTGEALWSTLKAVTEKHAHSVDSDMFFLNAGPAAALGVLETIEKAL
;
A
#
# COMPACT_ATOMS: atom_id res chain seq x y z
N MET A 1 -31.48 -24.28 48.39
CA MET A 1 -32.85 -23.76 48.22
C MET A 1 -32.78 -22.81 47.02
N ALA A 2 -33.37 -23.03 46.01
CA ALA A 2 -34.36 -23.60 45.20
C ALA A 2 -33.99 -23.19 43.75
N ASN A 3 -33.78 -24.10 43.02
CA ASN A 3 -34.18 -24.57 41.69
C ASN A 3 -35.39 -23.83 41.10
N MET A 4 -35.30 -23.39 39.86
CA MET A 4 -36.40 -23.47 38.89
C MET A 4 -35.93 -23.43 37.44
N THR A 5 -35.98 -24.58 36.84
CA THR A 5 -36.03 -24.93 35.42
C THR A 5 -37.37 -24.53 34.80
N ASN A 6 -37.39 -24.09 33.52
CA ASN A 6 -38.50 -24.30 32.57
C ASN A 6 -37.96 -24.18 31.13
N LYS A 7 -37.85 -25.22 30.43
CA LYS A 7 -38.63 -26.10 29.54
C LYS A 7 -39.22 -25.40 28.31
N ILE A 8 -38.62 -25.78 27.23
CA ILE A 8 -38.99 -26.03 25.82
C ILE A 8 -40.49 -26.06 25.51
N THR A 9 -40.87 -25.43 24.39
CA THR A 9 -41.96 -25.97 23.55
C THR A 9 -41.72 -25.74 22.06
N ARG A 10 -41.57 -26.82 21.32
CA ARG A 10 -41.69 -26.93 19.86
C ARG A 10 -43.19 -26.94 19.49
N ARG A 11 -43.56 -26.33 18.38
CA ARG A 11 -44.64 -26.84 17.53
C ARG A 11 -44.48 -26.38 16.07
N SER A 12 -44.55 -27.37 15.26
CA SER A 12 -44.49 -27.49 13.81
C SER A 12 -45.84 -27.20 13.14
N PHE A 13 -45.86 -27.29 11.82
CA PHE A 13 -46.92 -27.40 10.78
C PHE A 13 -47.11 -26.09 10.02
N GLY A 14 -47.20 -26.08 8.73
CA GLY A 14 -47.33 -27.16 7.72
C GLY A 14 -47.38 -26.55 6.31
N ALA A 15 -47.36 -27.39 5.40
CA ALA A 15 -47.02 -27.39 4.00
C ALA A 15 -48.06 -26.83 2.99
N LEU A 16 -47.64 -26.84 1.71
CA LEU A 16 -48.35 -26.91 0.41
C LEU A 16 -48.93 -25.59 -0.12
N ALA A 17 -48.70 -25.18 -1.40
CA ALA A 17 -48.97 -25.89 -2.64
C ALA A 17 -48.36 -25.19 -3.86
N LEU A 18 -48.08 -25.99 -4.84
CA LEU A 18 -47.82 -25.87 -6.27
C LEU A 18 -48.60 -24.82 -7.07
N GLY A 19 -47.95 -24.29 -8.14
CA GLY A 19 -48.62 -23.62 -9.23
C GLY A 19 -47.66 -23.21 -10.36
N SER A 20 -47.44 -24.12 -11.29
CA SER A 20 -46.81 -23.88 -12.60
C SER A 20 -47.71 -22.97 -13.46
N PHE A 21 -47.14 -22.11 -14.32
CA PHE A 21 -47.55 -22.03 -15.72
C PHE A 21 -46.57 -21.17 -16.54
N SER A 22 -46.20 -21.72 -17.65
CA SER A 22 -45.39 -21.17 -18.75
C SER A 22 -46.18 -20.15 -19.57
N ALA A 23 -45.50 -19.21 -20.21
CA ALA A 23 -45.78 -18.81 -21.62
C ALA A 23 -44.71 -17.93 -22.22
N LEU A 24 -44.22 -18.33 -23.34
CA LEU A 24 -43.41 -17.56 -24.30
C LEU A 24 -44.22 -16.45 -24.96
N ALA A 25 -43.57 -15.36 -25.34
CA ALA A 25 -43.87 -14.63 -26.57
C ALA A 25 -42.66 -13.80 -27.05
N LEU A 26 -42.32 -13.99 -28.29
CA LEU A 26 -41.33 -13.25 -29.09
C LEU A 26 -41.91 -11.95 -29.68
N ALA A 27 -40.95 -11.10 -30.09
CA ALA A 27 -41.00 -10.10 -31.20
C ALA A 27 -41.22 -8.66 -30.71
N ALA A 28 -40.48 -7.68 -31.15
CA ALA A 28 -39.97 -7.20 -32.39
C ALA A 28 -39.35 -5.79 -32.20
N CYS A 29 -38.48 -5.39 -33.08
CA CYS A 29 -37.75 -4.14 -33.25
C CYS A 29 -38.55 -2.83 -33.11
N GLY A 30 -37.87 -1.78 -32.68
CA GLY A 30 -38.32 -0.39 -32.82
C GLY A 30 -37.34 0.61 -32.18
N SER A 31 -36.57 1.30 -33.01
CA SER A 31 -35.69 2.40 -32.65
C SER A 31 -36.47 3.61 -32.11
N SER A 32 -35.98 4.22 -31.04
CA SER A 32 -35.95 5.69 -30.89
C SER A 32 -35.24 6.10 -29.59
N ASN A 33 -34.38 7.11 -29.69
CA ASN A 33 -33.67 7.82 -28.67
C ASN A 33 -34.55 8.25 -27.49
N THR A 34 -34.01 8.10 -26.25
CA THR A 34 -34.05 9.20 -25.26
C THR A 34 -33.21 8.83 -24.02
N SER A 35 -32.35 9.75 -23.67
CA SER A 35 -31.76 10.14 -22.38
C SER A 35 -31.73 9.13 -21.24
N GLY A 36 -30.52 8.69 -20.92
CA GLY A 36 -30.22 7.78 -19.83
C GLY A 36 -30.26 8.42 -18.45
N SER A 37 -30.77 7.68 -17.51
CA SER A 37 -30.47 7.80 -16.10
C SER A 37 -29.46 6.72 -15.75
N SER A 38 -28.24 7.11 -15.43
CA SER A 38 -27.22 6.21 -14.85
C SER A 38 -27.57 5.90 -13.41
N SER A 39 -28.19 4.75 -13.19
CA SER A 39 -28.27 4.14 -11.88
C SER A 39 -26.90 3.60 -11.50
N SER A 40 -26.24 4.25 -10.54
CA SER A 40 -25.07 3.75 -9.85
C SER A 40 -25.44 2.50 -9.08
N ALA A 41 -25.19 1.34 -9.66
CA ALA A 41 -25.20 0.07 -8.95
C ALA A 41 -23.98 0.06 -8.02
N SER A 42 -24.21 0.20 -6.71
CA SER A 42 -23.26 -0.20 -5.68
C SER A 42 -23.07 -1.72 -5.79
N ALA A 43 -22.06 -2.12 -6.51
CA ALA A 43 -21.57 -3.50 -6.49
C ALA A 43 -20.88 -3.74 -5.15
N SER A 44 -21.52 -4.43 -4.23
CA SER A 44 -20.86 -5.12 -3.11
C SER A 44 -19.94 -6.19 -3.71
N ALA A 45 -18.71 -5.82 -4.00
CA ALA A 45 -17.72 -6.71 -4.56
C ALA A 45 -17.05 -7.51 -3.44
N THR A 46 -17.43 -8.77 -3.30
CA THR A 46 -16.53 -9.84 -2.87
C THR A 46 -15.48 -10.07 -3.97
N GLY A 47 -14.80 -9.04 -4.41
CA GLY A 47 -13.84 -9.06 -5.49
C GLY A 47 -12.42 -8.97 -4.96
N LYS A 48 -11.51 -9.71 -5.59
CA LYS A 48 -10.06 -9.62 -5.42
C LYS A 48 -9.64 -8.17 -5.22
N LYS A 49 -8.97 -7.85 -4.11
CA LYS A 49 -8.38 -6.53 -3.90
C LYS A 49 -7.23 -6.36 -4.90
N VAL A 50 -7.49 -5.64 -5.98
CA VAL A 50 -6.46 -5.20 -6.93
C VAL A 50 -5.88 -3.89 -6.38
N ALA A 51 -4.56 -3.75 -6.43
CA ALA A 51 -3.90 -2.50 -6.04
C ALA A 51 -4.38 -1.35 -6.94
N PRO A 52 -4.97 -0.28 -6.37
CA PRO A 52 -5.48 0.81 -7.18
C PRO A 52 -4.32 1.54 -7.89
N SER A 53 -4.43 1.70 -9.20
CA SER A 53 -3.45 2.38 -10.05
C SER A 53 -3.82 3.83 -10.38
N ALA A 54 -4.99 4.27 -9.94
CA ALA A 54 -5.51 5.63 -10.14
C ALA A 54 -6.20 6.12 -8.86
N LEU A 55 -6.42 7.41 -8.78
CA LEU A 55 -7.26 7.99 -7.72
C LEU A 55 -8.71 7.54 -7.87
N PRO A 56 -9.44 7.33 -6.77
CA PRO A 56 -10.89 7.16 -6.81
C PRO A 56 -11.57 8.32 -7.52
N SER A 57 -12.69 8.04 -8.20
CA SER A 57 -13.42 9.06 -8.92
C SER A 57 -13.76 10.27 -8.05
N GLY A 58 -13.44 11.45 -8.54
CA GLY A 58 -13.68 12.72 -7.86
C GLY A 58 -12.66 13.10 -6.79
N MET A 59 -11.62 12.29 -6.55
CA MET A 59 -10.49 12.65 -5.67
C MET A 59 -9.36 13.34 -6.43
N GLY A 60 -8.44 13.94 -5.67
CA GLY A 60 -7.36 14.76 -6.23
C GLY A 60 -7.81 16.19 -6.52
N THR A 61 -7.31 16.78 -7.57
CA THR A 61 -7.61 18.15 -7.98
C THR A 61 -7.79 18.26 -9.50
N THR A 62 -8.52 19.27 -9.94
CA THR A 62 -8.63 19.66 -11.35
C THR A 62 -7.73 20.86 -11.68
N THR A 63 -7.03 21.41 -10.70
CA THR A 63 -6.12 22.55 -10.88
C THR A 63 -4.84 22.08 -11.58
N VAL A 64 -4.43 22.82 -12.58
CA VAL A 64 -3.21 22.56 -13.38
C VAL A 64 -1.96 22.61 -12.49
N ASP A 65 -0.93 21.84 -12.85
CA ASP A 65 0.33 21.81 -12.10
C ASP A 65 0.97 23.19 -12.00
N GLY A 66 1.55 23.47 -10.84
CA GLY A 66 2.15 24.77 -10.52
C GLY A 66 1.16 25.87 -10.15
N GLU A 67 -0.15 25.70 -10.39
CA GLU A 67 -1.16 26.70 -10.06
C GLU A 67 -1.69 26.55 -8.63
N PHE A 68 -1.83 27.69 -7.93
CA PHE A 68 -2.38 27.82 -6.58
C PHE A 68 -3.25 29.09 -6.51
N PRO A 69 -4.27 29.16 -5.60
CA PRO A 69 -4.68 28.12 -4.67
C PRO A 69 -5.26 26.91 -5.38
N ARG A 70 -5.09 25.71 -4.76
CA ARG A 70 -5.69 24.48 -5.25
C ARG A 70 -6.47 23.77 -4.15
N THR A 71 -7.61 23.22 -4.51
CA THR A 71 -8.41 22.38 -3.61
C THR A 71 -8.19 20.93 -3.99
N VAL A 72 -7.79 20.13 -3.00
CA VAL A 72 -7.50 18.70 -3.15
C VAL A 72 -8.57 17.92 -2.38
N LYS A 73 -9.32 17.05 -3.06
CA LYS A 73 -10.21 16.07 -2.43
C LYS A 73 -9.43 14.84 -2.03
N HIS A 74 -9.57 14.45 -0.77
CA HIS A 74 -8.80 13.37 -0.14
C HIS A 74 -9.69 12.50 0.76
N PHE A 75 -9.15 11.47 1.41
CA PHE A 75 -9.91 10.46 2.15
C PHE A 75 -10.67 10.98 3.40
N ARG A 76 -10.50 12.25 3.79
CA ARG A 76 -11.26 12.91 4.86
C ARG A 76 -11.91 14.22 4.44
N GLY A 77 -12.25 14.36 3.17
CA GLY A 77 -12.91 15.56 2.64
C GLY A 77 -12.04 16.30 1.63
N GLU A 78 -11.97 17.61 1.76
CA GLU A 78 -11.20 18.47 0.85
C GLU A 78 -10.39 19.51 1.63
N THR A 79 -9.23 19.86 1.09
CA THR A 79 -8.33 20.86 1.67
C THR A 79 -7.86 21.83 0.60
N THR A 80 -7.95 23.13 0.89
CA THR A 80 -7.40 24.17 0.02
C THR A 80 -5.97 24.51 0.44
N ILE A 81 -5.04 24.37 -0.50
CA ILE A 81 -3.62 24.70 -0.37
C ILE A 81 -3.41 26.03 -1.09
N LYS A 82 -2.99 27.07 -0.35
CA LYS A 82 -2.99 28.46 -0.83
C LYS A 82 -1.82 28.80 -1.77
N SER A 83 -0.67 28.15 -1.58
CA SER A 83 0.55 28.38 -2.33
C SER A 83 1.34 27.08 -2.47
N ALA A 84 2.32 26.99 -3.36
CA ALA A 84 3.21 25.85 -3.52
C ALA A 84 3.83 25.46 -2.17
N PRO A 85 3.63 24.22 -1.69
CA PRO A 85 4.17 23.79 -0.39
C PRO A 85 5.71 23.76 -0.41
N SER A 86 6.29 24.38 0.62
CA SER A 86 7.74 24.45 0.83
C SER A 86 8.18 23.84 2.16
N LYS A 87 7.27 23.73 3.11
CA LYS A 87 7.49 23.17 4.45
C LYS A 87 6.52 22.01 4.70
N VAL A 88 6.80 20.89 4.08
CA VAL A 88 5.96 19.70 4.17
C VAL A 88 6.33 18.89 5.40
N VAL A 89 5.35 18.47 6.19
CA VAL A 89 5.49 17.47 7.27
C VAL A 89 4.77 16.20 6.85
N ILE A 90 5.43 15.06 7.06
CA ILE A 90 4.88 13.75 6.72
C ILE A 90 4.77 12.85 7.95
N LEU A 91 3.67 12.14 8.10
CA LEU A 91 3.36 11.38 9.30
C LEU A 91 3.12 9.89 9.07
N SER A 92 3.24 9.40 7.81
CA SER A 92 2.83 8.04 7.47
C SER A 92 3.80 7.32 6.55
N THR A 93 3.68 5.98 6.52
CA THR A 93 4.48 5.10 5.65
C THR A 93 4.33 5.48 4.17
N GLY A 94 5.44 5.45 3.45
CA GLY A 94 5.48 5.72 2.01
C GLY A 94 5.50 7.19 1.62
N GLN A 95 5.10 8.10 2.52
CA GLN A 95 5.03 9.52 2.19
C GLN A 95 6.42 10.14 1.96
N LEU A 96 7.45 9.69 2.69
CA LEU A 96 8.84 10.17 2.47
C LEU A 96 9.33 9.82 1.07
N ASP A 97 9.16 8.58 0.64
CA ASP A 97 9.51 8.13 -0.70
C ASP A 97 8.76 8.97 -1.76
N GLY A 98 7.44 9.14 -1.57
CA GLY A 98 6.60 9.89 -2.49
C GLY A 98 7.03 11.36 -2.64
N VAL A 99 7.22 12.09 -1.53
CA VAL A 99 7.61 13.51 -1.60
C VAL A 99 9.02 13.70 -2.15
N LEU A 100 9.97 12.83 -1.79
CA LEU A 100 11.34 12.87 -2.33
C LEU A 100 11.36 12.59 -3.83
N SER A 101 10.60 11.62 -4.30
CA SER A 101 10.46 11.30 -5.73
C SER A 101 9.86 12.47 -6.51
N LEU A 102 8.98 13.25 -5.89
CA LEU A 102 8.44 14.49 -6.47
C LEU A 102 9.39 15.70 -6.35
N GLY A 103 10.53 15.53 -5.66
CA GLY A 103 11.57 16.56 -5.55
C GLY A 103 11.47 17.42 -4.28
N VAL A 104 10.58 17.09 -3.36
CA VAL A 104 10.38 17.84 -2.10
C VAL A 104 11.07 17.10 -0.96
N VAL A 105 11.93 17.79 -0.20
CA VAL A 105 12.49 17.32 1.06
C VAL A 105 11.59 17.84 2.18
N PRO A 106 10.95 16.98 3.00
CA PRO A 106 10.10 17.47 4.07
C PRO A 106 10.90 18.10 5.19
N VAL A 107 10.31 19.07 5.91
CA VAL A 107 10.95 19.70 7.07
C VAL A 107 10.81 18.87 8.34
N GLY A 108 9.86 17.92 8.36
CA GLY A 108 9.64 17.02 9.49
C GLY A 108 9.00 15.71 9.06
N ALA A 109 9.35 14.64 9.76
CA ALA A 109 8.80 13.30 9.52
C ALA A 109 8.61 12.52 10.82
N ALA A 110 7.56 11.67 10.85
CA ALA A 110 7.35 10.73 11.94
C ALA A 110 8.00 9.37 11.62
N THR A 111 8.57 8.71 12.65
CA THR A 111 9.23 7.42 12.50
C THR A 111 8.27 6.24 12.65
N ALA A 112 8.62 5.10 12.05
CA ALA A 112 7.99 3.82 12.33
C ALA A 112 8.68 3.19 13.57
N GLY A 113 8.11 3.43 14.75
CA GLY A 113 8.75 2.95 15.99
C GLY A 113 10.14 3.54 16.20
N ASP A 114 11.13 2.68 16.32
CA ASP A 114 12.53 3.05 16.56
C ASP A 114 13.39 2.96 15.26
N ALA A 115 12.74 2.84 14.10
CA ALA A 115 13.44 2.83 12.81
C ALA A 115 14.08 4.20 12.50
N ASP A 116 15.07 4.17 11.60
CA ASP A 116 15.69 5.39 11.06
C ASP A 116 14.64 6.29 10.43
N LEU A 117 14.81 7.61 10.61
CA LEU A 117 13.90 8.59 10.04
C LEU A 117 13.93 8.55 8.51
N VAL A 118 15.13 8.43 7.94
CA VAL A 118 15.36 8.28 6.50
C VAL A 118 15.98 6.91 6.24
N PRO A 119 15.27 5.98 5.59
CA PRO A 119 15.79 4.66 5.23
C PRO A 119 17.01 4.71 4.33
N THR A 120 17.88 3.70 4.43
CA THR A 120 19.15 3.63 3.70
C THR A 120 18.95 3.70 2.19
N TYR A 121 17.94 3.03 1.64
CA TYR A 121 17.67 3.06 0.20
C TYR A 121 17.32 4.49 -0.30
N LEU A 122 16.63 5.30 0.52
CA LEU A 122 16.34 6.69 0.19
C LEU A 122 17.58 7.58 0.28
N LYS A 123 18.42 7.39 1.32
CA LYS A 123 19.70 8.09 1.42
C LYS A 123 20.58 7.82 0.19
N THR A 124 20.60 6.58 -0.27
CA THR A 124 21.36 6.18 -1.47
C THR A 124 20.77 6.77 -2.75
N LYS A 125 19.44 6.64 -2.93
CA LYS A 125 18.73 7.11 -4.13
C LYS A 125 18.80 8.64 -4.29
N PHE A 126 18.72 9.37 -3.17
CA PHE A 126 18.72 10.84 -3.13
C PHE A 126 19.99 11.39 -2.45
N SER A 127 21.15 10.79 -2.77
CA SER A 127 22.43 11.16 -2.17
C SER A 127 22.86 12.61 -2.48
N ASP A 128 22.39 13.18 -3.57
CA ASP A 128 22.51 14.59 -3.93
C ASP A 128 21.83 15.54 -2.94
N LYS A 129 20.86 15.02 -2.15
CA LYS A 129 20.10 15.75 -1.12
C LYS A 129 20.51 15.40 0.31
N SER A 130 21.64 14.72 0.52
CA SER A 130 22.04 14.21 1.84
C SER A 130 22.04 15.29 2.92
N ALA A 131 22.58 16.47 2.64
CA ALA A 131 22.62 17.58 3.58
C ALA A 131 21.22 18.13 3.97
N GLU A 132 20.22 17.94 3.12
CA GLU A 132 18.84 18.32 3.39
C GLU A 132 18.12 17.20 4.14
N LEU A 133 18.37 15.95 3.79
CA LEU A 133 17.82 14.77 4.48
C LEU A 133 18.23 14.71 5.95
N ASP A 134 19.47 15.09 6.26
CA ASP A 134 20.00 15.13 7.63
C ASP A 134 19.35 16.22 8.50
N LYS A 135 18.67 17.21 7.89
CA LYS A 135 17.96 18.28 8.58
C LYS A 135 16.48 17.98 8.85
N ILE A 136 15.95 16.86 8.37
CA ILE A 136 14.56 16.51 8.62
C ILE A 136 14.34 16.32 10.11
N ALA A 137 13.44 17.11 10.70
CA ALA A 137 13.12 17.02 12.10
C ALA A 137 12.28 15.78 12.40
N LYS A 138 12.62 15.07 13.49
CA LYS A 138 11.77 13.98 13.99
C LYS A 138 10.58 14.57 14.75
N VAL A 139 9.35 14.27 14.32
CA VAL A 139 8.10 14.75 14.91
C VAL A 139 7.28 13.62 15.53
N GLY A 140 7.94 12.80 16.35
CA GLY A 140 7.30 11.68 17.04
C GLY A 140 7.26 10.39 16.23
N LYS A 141 6.40 9.47 16.65
CA LYS A 141 6.15 8.18 15.98
C LYS A 141 4.87 8.28 15.13
N ARG A 142 4.76 7.48 14.09
CA ARG A 142 3.55 7.43 13.22
C ARG A 142 2.27 7.11 13.99
N THR A 143 2.37 6.33 15.08
CA THR A 143 1.25 5.99 15.97
C THR A 143 0.96 7.06 17.02
N ASP A 144 1.92 7.94 17.27
CA ASP A 144 1.87 9.01 18.28
C ASP A 144 2.73 10.21 17.82
N PRO A 145 2.24 11.01 16.85
CA PRO A 145 2.92 12.20 16.37
C PRO A 145 2.94 13.30 17.43
N ASP A 146 4.07 14.00 17.53
CA ASP A 146 4.25 15.15 18.41
C ASP A 146 3.66 16.40 17.74
N VAL A 147 2.42 16.74 18.10
CA VAL A 147 1.66 17.86 17.52
C VAL A 147 2.34 19.20 17.80
N GLU A 148 3.00 19.37 18.95
CA GLU A 148 3.72 20.60 19.31
C GLU A 148 4.98 20.76 18.46
N ALA A 149 5.76 19.69 18.31
CA ALA A 149 6.93 19.69 17.42
C ALA A 149 6.52 20.01 15.97
N ILE A 150 5.40 19.46 15.48
CA ILE A 150 4.85 19.77 14.16
C ILE A 150 4.50 21.25 14.05
N ALA A 151 3.78 21.82 15.03
CA ALA A 151 3.40 23.23 15.00
C ALA A 151 4.61 24.18 15.01
N ASN A 152 5.68 23.82 15.73
CA ASN A 152 6.92 24.60 15.81
C ASN A 152 7.67 24.66 14.47
N LEU A 153 7.50 23.68 13.57
CA LEU A 153 8.06 23.71 12.22
C LEU A 153 7.33 24.68 11.30
N LYS A 154 6.13 25.14 11.68
CA LYS A 154 5.26 26.04 10.90
C LYS A 154 5.08 25.50 9.48
N PRO A 155 4.54 24.27 9.31
CA PRO A 155 4.35 23.67 8.01
C PRO A 155 3.32 24.43 7.18
N ASP A 156 3.42 24.33 5.86
CA ASP A 156 2.42 24.82 4.91
C ASP A 156 1.62 23.66 4.27
N LEU A 157 2.04 22.41 4.51
CA LEU A 157 1.30 21.18 4.18
C LEU A 157 1.65 20.06 5.18
N ILE A 158 0.62 19.36 5.64
CA ILE A 158 0.78 18.14 6.44
C ILE A 158 0.18 16.96 5.66
N LEU A 159 0.93 15.86 5.56
CA LEU A 159 0.49 14.61 4.97
C LEU A 159 0.33 13.55 6.06
N ILE A 160 -0.86 12.93 6.12
CA ILE A 160 -1.18 11.81 7.00
C ILE A 160 -1.98 10.77 6.20
N ASN A 161 -2.10 9.55 6.70
CA ASN A 161 -2.96 8.56 6.05
C ASN A 161 -4.19 8.19 6.89
N ASN A 162 -5.15 7.55 6.26
CA ASN A 162 -6.42 7.15 6.85
C ASN A 162 -6.34 5.91 7.77
N THR A 163 -5.16 5.30 7.93
CA THR A 163 -4.97 4.18 8.86
C THR A 163 -5.02 4.65 10.32
N ASN A 164 -4.66 5.91 10.58
CA ASN A 164 -4.90 6.56 11.86
C ASN A 164 -6.32 7.14 11.89
N LYS A 165 -7.27 6.38 12.47
CA LYS A 165 -8.69 6.73 12.50
C LYS A 165 -9.07 7.71 13.62
N LYS A 166 -8.10 8.33 14.30
CA LYS A 166 -8.36 9.31 15.37
C LYS A 166 -8.77 10.66 14.73
N ASP A 167 -10.03 10.99 14.81
CA ASP A 167 -10.55 12.27 14.28
C ASP A 167 -9.91 13.47 14.97
N GLU A 168 -9.68 13.38 16.29
CA GLU A 168 -9.03 14.40 17.11
C GLU A 168 -7.62 14.76 16.61
N LEU A 169 -6.84 13.77 16.16
CA LEU A 169 -5.52 14.04 15.59
C LEU A 169 -5.64 14.82 14.28
N TYR A 170 -6.51 14.38 13.37
CA TYR A 170 -6.73 15.09 12.11
C TYR A 170 -7.17 16.55 12.34
N GLU A 171 -8.13 16.77 13.23
CA GLU A 171 -8.63 18.11 13.57
C GLU A 171 -7.52 19.00 14.17
N SER A 172 -6.65 18.42 15.01
CA SER A 172 -5.53 19.15 15.61
C SER A 172 -4.51 19.56 14.55
N LEU A 173 -4.18 18.66 13.61
CA LEU A 173 -3.27 18.94 12.50
C LEU A 173 -3.86 19.97 11.52
N ALA A 174 -5.14 19.86 11.21
CA ALA A 174 -5.84 20.80 10.32
C ALA A 174 -5.92 22.24 10.86
N LYS A 175 -5.81 22.43 12.19
CA LYS A 175 -5.67 23.76 12.81
C LYS A 175 -4.27 24.35 12.64
N ILE A 176 -3.25 23.53 12.42
CA ILE A 176 -1.86 23.98 12.23
C ILE A 176 -1.62 24.35 10.78
N ALA A 177 -1.98 23.48 9.82
CA ALA A 177 -1.78 23.70 8.40
C ALA A 177 -2.77 22.89 7.54
N PRO A 178 -2.90 23.22 6.24
CA PRO A 178 -3.59 22.37 5.27
C PRO A 178 -3.12 20.92 5.41
N THR A 179 -4.08 20.00 5.65
CA THR A 179 -3.78 18.59 5.90
C THR A 179 -4.46 17.73 4.85
N VAL A 180 -3.68 16.93 4.13
CA VAL A 180 -4.16 15.99 3.10
C VAL A 180 -4.00 14.56 3.61
N VAL A 181 -5.05 13.76 3.46
CA VAL A 181 -5.13 12.40 3.99
C VAL A 181 -5.13 11.39 2.86
N THR A 182 -4.07 10.59 2.75
CA THR A 182 -3.98 9.46 1.84
C THR A 182 -4.68 8.23 2.43
N GLU A 183 -4.94 7.17 1.63
CA GLU A 183 -5.60 5.96 2.16
C GLU A 183 -4.68 5.18 3.10
N GLY A 184 -3.42 5.04 2.74
CA GLY A 184 -2.46 4.25 3.49
C GLY A 184 -2.46 2.78 3.12
N THR A 185 -1.59 2.02 3.80
CA THR A 185 -1.19 0.64 3.50
C THR A 185 -0.39 0.47 2.20
N GLY A 186 0.48 -0.57 2.14
CA GLY A 186 1.38 -0.76 1.01
C GLY A 186 0.67 -1.03 -0.33
N ILE A 187 -0.52 -1.62 -0.30
CA ILE A 187 -1.29 -1.89 -1.54
C ILE A 187 -1.78 -0.60 -2.22
N ASN A 188 -1.97 0.47 -1.46
CA ASN A 188 -2.53 1.74 -1.98
C ASN A 188 -1.45 2.73 -2.44
N TRP A 189 -0.17 2.33 -2.45
CA TRP A 189 0.95 3.22 -2.67
C TRP A 189 0.88 4.06 -3.95
N LYS A 190 0.33 3.51 -5.05
CA LYS A 190 0.20 4.22 -6.34
C LYS A 190 -0.83 5.35 -6.24
N GLN A 191 -2.02 5.07 -5.73
CA GLN A 191 -3.03 6.12 -5.55
C GLN A 191 -2.61 7.15 -4.51
N ASP A 192 -1.94 6.74 -3.44
CA ASP A 192 -1.43 7.65 -2.41
C ASP A 192 -0.36 8.59 -2.97
N PHE A 193 0.53 8.06 -3.81
CA PHE A 193 1.54 8.85 -4.53
C PHE A 193 0.91 9.89 -5.46
N LEU A 194 -0.11 9.51 -6.24
CA LEU A 194 -0.85 10.43 -7.10
C LEU A 194 -1.57 11.52 -6.30
N LEU A 195 -2.11 11.19 -5.12
CA LEU A 195 -2.76 12.17 -4.24
C LEU A 195 -1.75 13.15 -3.64
N ILE A 196 -0.57 12.68 -3.24
CA ILE A 196 0.54 13.53 -2.80
C ILE A 196 0.95 14.49 -3.92
N ALA A 197 1.07 14.00 -5.15
CA ALA A 197 1.40 14.82 -6.31
C ALA A 197 0.33 15.89 -6.58
N ALA A 198 -0.95 15.54 -6.45
CA ALA A 198 -2.06 16.50 -6.55
C ALA A 198 -1.95 17.61 -5.50
N ALA A 199 -1.53 17.27 -4.26
CA ALA A 199 -1.33 18.25 -3.19
C ALA A 199 -0.13 19.16 -3.46
N LEU A 200 0.95 18.61 -4.03
CA LEU A 200 2.17 19.36 -4.33
C LEU A 200 2.12 20.14 -5.65
N GLY A 201 1.13 19.88 -6.51
CA GLY A 201 1.04 20.50 -7.84
C GLY A 201 2.06 19.97 -8.85
N THR A 202 2.30 18.66 -8.82
CA THR A 202 3.31 17.95 -9.61
C THR A 202 2.76 16.65 -10.21
N THR A 203 1.51 16.68 -10.68
CA THR A 203 0.80 15.48 -11.18
C THR A 203 1.45 14.92 -12.43
N GLU A 204 1.89 15.77 -13.37
CA GLU A 204 2.61 15.33 -14.57
C GLU A 204 3.90 14.58 -14.25
N LYS A 205 4.62 15.03 -13.21
CA LYS A 205 5.83 14.33 -12.75
C LYS A 205 5.50 12.95 -12.18
N ALA A 206 4.42 12.86 -11.41
CA ALA A 206 3.98 11.59 -10.86
C ALA A 206 3.54 10.62 -11.96
N GLU A 207 2.82 11.09 -12.97
CA GLU A 207 2.40 10.29 -14.12
C GLU A 207 3.60 9.71 -14.88
N LYS A 208 4.64 10.52 -15.14
CA LYS A 208 5.88 10.05 -15.76
C LYS A 208 6.58 8.97 -14.93
N LEU A 209 6.70 9.17 -13.62
CA LEU A 209 7.30 8.16 -12.73
C LEU A 209 6.49 6.86 -12.70
N MET A 210 5.15 6.95 -12.75
CA MET A 210 4.29 5.77 -12.84
C MET A 210 4.41 5.07 -14.20
N GLU A 211 4.59 5.80 -15.29
CA GLU A 211 4.84 5.23 -16.62
C GLU A 211 6.20 4.50 -16.67
N GLU A 212 7.26 5.11 -16.11
CA GLU A 212 8.57 4.48 -15.96
C GLU A 212 8.48 3.19 -15.14
N TYR A 213 7.79 3.23 -14.00
CA TYR A 213 7.53 2.06 -13.18
C TYR A 213 6.79 0.94 -13.95
N ASN A 214 5.69 1.28 -14.63
CA ASN A 214 4.89 0.32 -15.38
C ASN A 214 5.69 -0.33 -16.51
N THR A 215 6.51 0.47 -17.22
CA THR A 215 7.42 0.00 -18.26
C THR A 215 8.43 -0.98 -17.69
N LYS A 216 9.04 -0.65 -16.54
CA LYS A 216 9.99 -1.51 -15.85
C LYS A 216 9.34 -2.80 -15.36
N ALA A 217 8.16 -2.72 -14.76
CA ALA A 217 7.42 -3.90 -14.28
C ALA A 217 7.14 -4.88 -15.43
N LYS A 218 6.64 -4.37 -16.56
CA LYS A 218 6.40 -5.18 -17.76
C LYS A 218 7.68 -5.83 -18.29
N SER A 219 8.78 -5.09 -18.35
CA SER A 219 10.08 -5.62 -18.80
C SER A 219 10.60 -6.74 -17.90
N VAL A 220 10.53 -6.54 -16.55
CA VAL A 220 10.94 -7.56 -15.57
C VAL A 220 10.08 -8.80 -15.69
N GLY A 221 8.76 -8.65 -15.84
CA GLY A 221 7.85 -9.78 -16.03
C GLY A 221 8.14 -10.58 -17.29
N GLN A 222 8.45 -9.91 -18.40
CA GLN A 222 8.84 -10.58 -19.67
C GLN A 222 10.14 -11.37 -19.50
N LYS A 223 11.13 -10.79 -18.78
CA LYS A 223 12.41 -11.46 -18.53
C LYS A 223 12.27 -12.65 -17.57
N ALA A 224 11.42 -12.52 -16.54
CA ALA A 224 11.17 -13.58 -15.57
C ALA A 224 10.46 -14.80 -16.18
N GLY A 225 9.55 -14.57 -17.11
CA GLY A 225 8.65 -15.60 -17.64
C GLY A 225 7.53 -15.97 -16.66
N SER A 226 6.59 -16.80 -17.10
CA SER A 226 5.39 -17.15 -16.33
C SER A 226 5.57 -18.36 -15.39
N GLU A 227 6.62 -19.15 -15.58
CA GLU A 227 6.81 -20.43 -14.89
C GLU A 227 7.50 -20.29 -13.53
N LYS A 228 8.26 -19.21 -13.32
CA LYS A 228 9.05 -19.01 -12.11
C LYS A 228 8.23 -18.32 -11.03
N THR A 229 8.34 -18.85 -9.81
CA THR A 229 7.68 -18.31 -8.61
C THR A 229 8.62 -17.44 -7.78
N PHE A 230 8.09 -16.30 -7.31
CA PHE A 230 8.82 -15.30 -6.53
C PHE A 230 8.22 -15.19 -5.13
N SER A 231 9.02 -15.42 -4.10
CA SER A 231 8.63 -15.36 -2.70
C SER A 231 9.29 -14.19 -1.98
N PHE A 232 8.60 -13.62 -0.99
CA PHE A 232 9.08 -12.49 -0.19
C PHE A 232 8.82 -12.78 1.28
N LEU A 233 9.91 -12.95 2.03
CA LEU A 233 9.92 -13.40 3.40
C LEU A 233 10.55 -12.33 4.30
N TYR A 234 9.92 -12.04 5.42
CA TYR A 234 10.46 -11.09 6.39
C TYR A 234 10.40 -11.66 7.80
N ALA A 235 11.55 -11.71 8.47
CA ALA A 235 11.66 -12.11 9.87
C ALA A 235 11.84 -10.87 10.77
N SER A 236 10.93 -10.70 11.74
CA SER A 236 11.05 -9.73 12.83
C SER A 236 11.45 -10.44 14.13
N ALA A 237 11.55 -9.68 15.22
CA ALA A 237 11.97 -10.25 16.52
C ALA A 237 11.06 -11.40 17.01
N ASP A 238 9.78 -11.33 16.68
CA ASP A 238 8.71 -12.16 17.23
C ASP A 238 8.02 -13.06 16.19
N ARG A 239 8.26 -12.86 14.89
CA ARG A 239 7.57 -13.61 13.84
C ARG A 239 8.26 -13.58 12.49
N THR A 240 8.06 -14.67 11.73
CA THR A 240 8.45 -14.78 10.32
C THR A 240 7.19 -14.74 9.45
N ARG A 241 7.21 -13.95 8.37
CA ARG A 241 6.03 -13.71 7.52
C ARG A 241 6.36 -13.85 6.05
N ILE A 242 5.52 -14.56 5.31
CA ILE A 242 5.48 -14.45 3.86
C ILE A 242 4.52 -13.32 3.47
N PHE A 243 4.97 -12.38 2.65
CA PHE A 243 4.14 -11.28 2.14
C PHE A 243 3.24 -11.78 1.02
N ALA A 244 1.96 -11.39 1.06
CA ALA A 244 0.90 -11.89 0.19
C ALA A 244 0.36 -10.82 -0.78
N LYS A 245 -0.74 -11.09 -1.48
CA LYS A 245 -1.27 -10.25 -2.57
C LYS A 245 -1.54 -8.80 -2.17
N SER A 246 -2.09 -8.56 -0.99
CA SER A 246 -2.46 -7.20 -0.54
C SER A 246 -1.31 -6.44 0.11
N SER A 247 -0.05 -6.84 -0.16
CA SER A 247 1.16 -6.13 0.26
C SER A 247 1.71 -5.21 -0.83
N PHE A 248 2.68 -4.39 -0.46
CA PHE A 248 3.45 -3.58 -1.41
C PHE A 248 4.12 -4.44 -2.49
N VAL A 249 4.96 -5.41 -2.08
CA VAL A 249 5.62 -6.33 -3.02
C VAL A 249 4.62 -7.22 -3.76
N GLY A 250 3.49 -7.58 -3.13
CA GLY A 250 2.40 -8.30 -3.79
C GLY A 250 1.81 -7.52 -4.95
N SER A 251 1.64 -6.20 -4.79
CA SER A 251 1.17 -5.32 -5.86
C SER A 251 2.17 -5.21 -7.02
N ILE A 252 3.46 -5.14 -6.70
CA ILE A 252 4.54 -5.10 -7.71
C ILE A 252 4.57 -6.42 -8.50
N CYS A 253 4.43 -7.56 -7.84
CA CYS A 253 4.34 -8.85 -8.52
C CYS A 253 3.13 -8.95 -9.44
N ALA A 254 1.98 -8.40 -9.03
CA ALA A 254 0.79 -8.36 -9.88
C ALA A 254 1.02 -7.48 -11.13
N ASP A 255 1.63 -6.30 -10.97
CA ASP A 255 1.94 -5.40 -12.08
C ASP A 255 2.96 -6.01 -13.06
N ALA A 256 3.95 -6.74 -12.54
CA ALA A 256 4.95 -7.44 -13.35
C ALA A 256 4.51 -8.85 -13.80
N SER A 257 3.29 -9.29 -13.46
CA SER A 257 2.79 -10.64 -13.77
C SER A 257 3.69 -11.77 -13.27
N LEU A 258 4.35 -11.57 -12.12
CA LEU A 258 5.22 -12.57 -11.48
C LEU A 258 4.37 -13.59 -10.71
N ALA A 259 4.59 -14.88 -10.95
CA ALA A 259 3.92 -15.94 -10.21
C ALA A 259 4.42 -15.99 -8.75
N ARG A 260 3.54 -16.42 -7.85
CA ARG A 260 3.79 -16.45 -6.41
C ARG A 260 3.51 -17.85 -5.83
N PRO A 261 4.21 -18.28 -4.77
CA PRO A 261 3.87 -19.49 -4.05
C PRO A 261 2.41 -19.52 -3.59
N ALA A 262 1.83 -20.71 -3.44
CA ALA A 262 0.43 -20.88 -3.06
C ALA A 262 0.06 -20.15 -1.75
N ALA A 263 0.92 -20.20 -0.73
CA ALA A 263 0.72 -19.51 0.54
C ALA A 263 0.62 -17.98 0.40
N ALA A 264 1.28 -17.41 -0.62
CA ALA A 264 1.23 -15.96 -0.90
C ALA A 264 0.03 -15.53 -1.75
N GLN A 265 -0.81 -16.48 -2.22
CA GLN A 265 -1.94 -16.23 -3.13
C GLN A 265 -3.23 -15.78 -2.41
N VAL A 266 -3.14 -15.32 -1.17
CA VAL A 266 -4.28 -14.89 -0.35
C VAL A 266 -4.44 -13.37 -0.34
N GLU A 267 -5.67 -12.90 -0.13
CA GLU A 267 -6.02 -11.47 -0.07
C GLU A 267 -5.71 -10.88 1.33
N LYS A 268 -4.46 -11.04 1.77
CA LYS A 268 -3.90 -10.50 3.02
C LYS A 268 -2.59 -9.77 2.71
N THR A 269 -2.13 -8.94 3.63
CA THR A 269 -0.81 -8.32 3.54
C THR A 269 0.30 -9.34 3.73
N SER A 270 0.15 -10.23 4.72
CA SER A 270 1.11 -11.30 5.01
C SER A 270 0.45 -12.45 5.75
N ILE A 271 1.15 -13.58 5.78
CA ILE A 271 0.82 -14.77 6.57
C ILE A 271 2.01 -15.03 7.50
N ASP A 272 1.75 -15.23 8.79
CA ASP A 272 2.76 -15.66 9.75
C ASP A 272 3.06 -17.15 9.52
N LEU A 273 4.33 -17.51 9.52
CA LEU A 273 4.81 -18.88 9.39
C LEU A 273 5.55 -19.28 10.66
N SER A 274 5.31 -20.49 11.14
CA SER A 274 6.17 -21.12 12.13
C SER A 274 7.43 -21.68 11.45
N SER A 275 8.45 -22.02 12.24
CA SER A 275 9.67 -22.68 11.73
C SER A 275 9.37 -23.96 10.95
N GLU A 276 8.32 -24.70 11.35
CA GLU A 276 7.87 -25.94 10.69
C GLU A 276 7.10 -25.72 9.39
N GLN A 277 6.70 -24.47 9.11
CA GLN A 277 5.95 -24.06 7.91
C GLN A 277 6.79 -23.23 6.95
N LEU A 278 8.11 -23.14 7.18
CA LEU A 278 8.98 -22.30 6.38
C LEU A 278 9.02 -22.73 4.90
N ASP A 279 8.79 -24.02 4.62
CA ASP A 279 8.63 -24.59 3.28
C ASP A 279 7.49 -23.92 2.46
N GLN A 280 6.49 -23.37 3.12
CA GLN A 280 5.42 -22.64 2.45
C GLN A 280 5.88 -21.30 1.82
N ALA A 281 7.04 -20.79 2.27
CA ALA A 281 7.66 -19.61 1.68
C ALA A 281 8.58 -19.94 0.50
N ASP A 282 8.75 -21.21 0.15
CA ASP A 282 9.65 -21.61 -0.92
C ASP A 282 9.11 -21.21 -2.32
N GLY A 283 10.02 -21.07 -3.25
CA GLY A 283 9.77 -20.73 -4.64
C GLY A 283 11.02 -20.90 -5.49
N ASP A 284 10.97 -20.49 -6.75
CA ASP A 284 12.16 -20.46 -7.60
C ASP A 284 13.13 -19.35 -7.19
N TYR A 285 12.58 -18.22 -6.70
CA TYR A 285 13.35 -17.11 -6.13
C TYR A 285 12.76 -16.72 -4.78
N LEU A 286 13.62 -16.51 -3.79
CA LEU A 286 13.27 -16.06 -2.44
C LEU A 286 14.02 -14.76 -2.12
N PHE A 287 13.29 -13.69 -1.91
CA PHE A 287 13.81 -12.41 -1.41
C PHE A 287 13.45 -12.28 0.06
N TYR A 288 14.48 -12.19 0.92
CA TYR A 288 14.24 -12.18 2.36
C TYR A 288 14.92 -11.01 3.07
N GLY A 289 14.29 -10.53 4.11
CA GLY A 289 14.83 -9.51 4.99
C GLY A 289 14.69 -9.92 6.45
N VAL A 290 15.59 -9.44 7.30
CA VAL A 290 15.57 -9.70 8.74
C VAL A 290 15.68 -8.40 9.50
N GLN A 291 14.81 -8.21 10.47
CA GLN A 291 14.83 -7.03 11.33
C GLN A 291 16.13 -6.98 12.14
N GLY A 292 16.84 -5.86 12.04
CA GLY A 292 18.13 -5.67 12.70
C GLY A 292 19.30 -6.35 12.00
N GLY A 293 19.07 -6.98 10.83
CA GLY A 293 20.13 -7.50 9.94
C GLY A 293 20.79 -8.81 10.38
N ASP A 294 20.34 -9.43 11.47
CA ASP A 294 20.86 -10.73 11.92
C ASP A 294 20.18 -11.88 11.15
N GLU A 295 20.73 -12.21 10.00
CA GLU A 295 20.19 -13.23 9.11
C GLU A 295 20.17 -14.62 9.74
N SER A 296 20.99 -14.91 10.77
CA SER A 296 21.03 -16.21 11.43
C SER A 296 19.69 -16.63 12.04
N LYS A 297 18.84 -15.69 12.39
CA LYS A 297 17.47 -15.90 12.86
C LYS A 297 16.58 -16.62 11.85
N LEU A 298 16.86 -16.46 10.57
CA LEU A 298 16.13 -17.11 9.50
C LEU A 298 16.93 -18.24 8.86
N THR A 299 18.21 -17.98 8.56
CA THR A 299 19.11 -18.97 7.92
C THR A 299 19.48 -20.13 8.84
N GLY A 300 19.35 -19.96 10.16
CA GLY A 300 19.54 -21.01 11.17
C GLY A 300 18.33 -21.93 11.38
N GLU A 301 17.17 -21.64 10.77
CA GLU A 301 15.99 -22.48 10.85
C GLU A 301 16.23 -23.84 10.17
N ALA A 302 15.72 -24.92 10.77
CA ALA A 302 15.99 -26.28 10.32
C ALA A 302 15.59 -26.54 8.85
N LEU A 303 14.49 -25.94 8.39
CA LEU A 303 14.01 -26.09 7.02
C LEU A 303 14.72 -25.17 6.02
N TRP A 304 15.46 -24.15 6.47
CA TRP A 304 16.08 -23.18 5.56
C TRP A 304 16.94 -23.82 4.48
N SER A 305 17.85 -24.72 4.87
CA SER A 305 18.76 -25.38 3.94
C SER A 305 18.08 -26.36 2.97
N THR A 306 16.80 -26.68 3.20
CA THR A 306 16.02 -27.59 2.35
C THR A 306 15.19 -26.85 1.31
N LEU A 307 15.05 -25.52 1.44
CA LEU A 307 14.29 -24.71 0.48
C LEU A 307 14.94 -24.77 -0.90
N LYS A 308 14.12 -24.91 -1.94
CA LYS A 308 14.57 -24.93 -3.34
C LYS A 308 15.39 -23.70 -3.69
N ALA A 309 14.86 -22.49 -3.36
CA ALA A 309 15.56 -21.24 -3.63
C ALA A 309 16.93 -21.18 -2.95
N VAL A 310 17.11 -21.78 -1.77
CA VAL A 310 18.40 -21.84 -1.06
C VAL A 310 19.35 -22.83 -1.73
N THR A 311 18.87 -24.03 -2.05
CA THR A 311 19.70 -25.09 -2.68
C THR A 311 20.14 -24.70 -4.09
N GLU A 312 19.32 -23.95 -4.81
CA GLU A 312 19.62 -23.43 -6.16
C GLU A 312 20.37 -22.07 -6.15
N LYS A 313 20.65 -21.51 -4.95
CA LYS A 313 21.32 -20.20 -4.77
C LYS A 313 20.51 -19.02 -5.31
N HIS A 314 19.21 -19.11 -5.27
CA HIS A 314 18.26 -18.07 -5.65
C HIS A 314 17.59 -17.41 -4.43
N ALA A 315 18.14 -17.61 -3.22
CA ALA A 315 17.74 -16.89 -2.01
C ALA A 315 18.62 -15.64 -1.85
N HIS A 316 17.97 -14.47 -1.85
CA HIS A 316 18.63 -13.17 -1.84
C HIS A 316 18.22 -12.37 -0.61
N SER A 317 19.21 -11.96 0.20
CA SER A 317 19.01 -10.97 1.24
C SER A 317 18.76 -9.59 0.63
N VAL A 318 17.77 -8.88 1.15
CA VAL A 318 17.35 -7.58 0.59
C VAL A 318 17.18 -6.52 1.68
N ASP A 319 17.21 -5.25 1.27
CA ASP A 319 16.91 -4.12 2.14
C ASP A 319 15.45 -4.22 2.65
N SER A 320 15.31 -4.45 3.95
CA SER A 320 14.01 -4.64 4.60
C SER A 320 13.12 -3.40 4.51
N ASP A 321 13.69 -2.21 4.56
CA ASP A 321 12.96 -0.97 4.42
C ASP A 321 12.34 -0.83 3.03
N MET A 322 13.11 -1.10 2.00
CA MET A 322 12.68 -1.01 0.61
C MET A 322 11.61 -2.04 0.26
N PHE A 323 11.74 -3.29 0.73
CA PHE A 323 10.86 -4.38 0.34
C PHE A 323 9.61 -4.52 1.22
N PHE A 324 9.72 -4.27 2.54
CA PHE A 324 8.71 -4.70 3.50
C PHE A 324 8.14 -3.60 4.39
N LEU A 325 8.90 -2.54 4.66
CA LEU A 325 8.54 -1.55 5.68
C LEU A 325 8.14 -0.19 5.12
N ASN A 326 8.45 0.08 3.86
CA ASN A 326 8.04 1.28 3.15
C ASN A 326 7.26 0.95 1.87
N ALA A 327 6.85 1.99 1.17
CA ALA A 327 6.13 1.91 -0.09
C ALA A 327 6.30 3.25 -0.83
N GLY A 328 6.41 3.20 -2.14
CA GLY A 328 6.53 4.38 -2.97
C GLY A 328 7.25 4.09 -4.27
N PRO A 329 7.34 5.06 -5.19
CA PRO A 329 7.91 4.83 -6.51
C PRO A 329 9.40 4.48 -6.49
N ALA A 330 10.21 5.07 -5.59
CA ALA A 330 11.63 4.73 -5.50
C ALA A 330 11.84 3.31 -4.98
N ALA A 331 11.09 2.89 -3.94
CA ALA A 331 11.11 1.52 -3.44
C ALA A 331 10.63 0.54 -4.52
N ALA A 332 9.54 0.85 -5.23
CA ALA A 332 8.97 -0.02 -6.25
C ALA A 332 9.94 -0.28 -7.41
N LEU A 333 10.61 0.76 -7.90
CA LEU A 333 11.66 0.63 -8.90
C LEU A 333 12.86 -0.18 -8.37
N GLY A 334 13.29 0.08 -7.13
CA GLY A 334 14.39 -0.66 -6.49
C GLY A 334 14.09 -2.15 -6.31
N VAL A 335 12.86 -2.51 -5.96
CA VAL A 335 12.39 -3.91 -5.90
C VAL A 335 12.47 -4.56 -7.28
N LEU A 336 11.96 -3.90 -8.33
CA LEU A 336 12.04 -4.43 -9.70
C LEU A 336 13.47 -4.57 -10.20
N GLU A 337 14.34 -3.61 -9.92
CA GLU A 337 15.77 -3.67 -10.26
C GLU A 337 16.48 -4.83 -9.55
N THR A 338 16.13 -5.08 -8.28
CA THR A 338 16.70 -6.19 -7.51
C THR A 338 16.24 -7.54 -8.06
N ILE A 339 14.95 -7.67 -8.39
CA ILE A 339 14.42 -8.88 -9.04
C ILE A 339 15.13 -9.11 -10.40
N GLU A 340 15.25 -8.05 -11.20
CA GLU A 340 15.90 -8.16 -12.53
C GLU A 340 17.35 -8.60 -12.47
N LYS A 341 18.10 -8.18 -11.45
CA LYS A 341 19.49 -8.60 -11.22
C LYS A 341 19.61 -10.05 -10.79
N ALA A 342 18.58 -10.59 -10.15
CA ALA A 342 18.54 -11.97 -9.69
C ALA A 342 18.18 -12.97 -10.82
N LEU A 343 17.57 -12.49 -11.92
CA LEU A 343 17.19 -13.28 -13.11
C LEU A 343 18.37 -13.57 -14.03
#